data_dcf009df5b62260af342857268117bef
#
_entry.id   dcf009df5b62260af342857268117bef
#
_cell.length_a   1.000
_cell.length_b   1.000
_cell.length_c   1.000
_cell.angle_alpha   90.00
_cell.angle_beta   90.00
_cell.angle_gamma   90.00
#
_symmetry.space_group_name_H-M   'P 1'
#
loop_
_entity.id
_entity.type
_entity.pdbx_description
1 polymer ?
#
loop_
_entity_poly.entity_id
_entity_poly.type
_entity_poly.pdbx_seq_one_letter_code
_entity_poly.pdbx_strand_id
1 'polypeptide(L)'
;MKRSSKISLLIFILIWNCTIKAQFRFEREIVPQSVREGVQFNAISVNEFDDIYLLESKFSEVYRLDQNGNILNRNGGFGWGLGQFDCPRDLCFSGLDVIVADQNNHRLVRYDRQLNYIATQDLRSDSRRLIYPMSLTASQINELFILSGETAEILRLYVEKNEQTWFGGIEYGVYALVHPVSLRINRKGILTVLQDDGSLVQFDRFGTPLGLIPFHNSKINKCKAYGLTAVNNDWLILIDQTPFLRMFYTKSKIWGEPTLTDFDRLEPLIATTFSNNRLYLLTSNCTILVFSMETSQSKP
;
A
#
# COMPACT_ATOMS: atom_id res chain seq x y z
N MET A 1 64.37 -37.66 -13.92
CA MET A 1 62.92 -37.85 -13.69
C MET A 1 62.44 -36.86 -12.61
N LYS A 2 61.87 -35.77 -13.01
CA LYS A 2 61.26 -34.79 -12.07
C LYS A 2 59.75 -34.93 -12.13
N ARG A 3 59.10 -35.39 -11.04
CA ARG A 3 57.65 -35.40 -10.88
C ARG A 3 57.20 -33.99 -10.50
N SER A 4 56.41 -33.37 -11.37
CA SER A 4 55.75 -32.15 -11.14
C SER A 4 54.41 -32.47 -10.39
N SER A 5 54.29 -32.07 -9.14
CA SER A 5 53.03 -32.13 -8.40
C SER A 5 52.17 -30.91 -8.76
N LYS A 6 51.09 -31.15 -9.48
CA LYS A 6 50.05 -30.14 -9.68
C LYS A 6 49.23 -30.01 -8.41
N ILE A 7 49.42 -28.93 -7.68
CA ILE A 7 48.52 -28.52 -6.58
C ILE A 7 47.28 -27.92 -7.21
N SER A 8 46.18 -28.65 -7.13
CA SER A 8 44.89 -28.19 -7.56
C SER A 8 44.33 -27.32 -6.44
N LEU A 9 44.39 -26.01 -6.65
CA LEU A 9 43.77 -25.03 -5.71
C LEU A 9 42.27 -25.04 -5.92
N LEU A 10 41.55 -25.80 -5.11
CA LEU A 10 40.08 -25.72 -5.03
C LEU A 10 39.72 -24.42 -4.31
N ILE A 11 39.39 -23.40 -5.08
CA ILE A 11 38.78 -22.20 -4.55
C ILE A 11 37.33 -22.56 -4.22
N PHE A 12 37.04 -22.84 -2.93
CA PHE A 12 35.71 -22.86 -2.38
C PHE A 12 35.19 -21.41 -2.38
N ILE A 13 34.45 -21.03 -3.43
CA ILE A 13 33.64 -19.82 -3.41
C ILE A 13 32.47 -20.14 -2.47
N LEU A 14 32.62 -19.80 -1.19
CA LEU A 14 31.52 -19.65 -0.26
C LEU A 14 30.65 -18.50 -0.79
N ILE A 15 29.69 -18.84 -1.64
CA ILE A 15 28.57 -17.95 -1.93
C ILE A 15 27.78 -17.84 -0.63
N TRP A 16 28.11 -16.83 0.15
CA TRP A 16 27.29 -16.43 1.28
C TRP A 16 25.99 -15.90 0.67
N ASN A 17 25.00 -16.78 0.59
CA ASN A 17 23.61 -16.37 0.32
C ASN A 17 23.17 -15.50 1.51
N CYS A 18 23.58 -14.24 1.49
CA CYS A 18 22.99 -13.24 2.37
C CYS A 18 21.57 -13.02 1.86
N THR A 19 20.64 -13.87 2.30
CA THR A 19 19.21 -13.64 2.12
C THR A 19 18.87 -12.42 2.96
N ILE A 20 18.88 -11.25 2.31
CA ILE A 20 18.42 -10.01 2.91
C ILE A 20 16.92 -10.23 3.19
N LYS A 21 16.58 -10.50 4.43
CA LYS A 21 15.21 -10.62 4.91
C LYS A 21 14.90 -9.40 5.75
N ALA A 22 13.82 -8.69 5.43
CA ALA A 22 13.29 -7.74 6.39
C ALA A 22 12.70 -8.54 7.54
N GLN A 23 13.11 -8.18 8.74
CA GLN A 23 12.60 -8.73 9.98
C GLN A 23 11.67 -7.71 10.62
N PHE A 24 10.51 -8.19 11.04
CA PHE A 24 9.51 -7.40 11.74
C PHE A 24 9.21 -8.10 13.07
N ARG A 25 9.43 -7.38 14.15
CA ARG A 25 9.18 -7.86 15.50
C ARG A 25 7.80 -7.40 15.95
N PHE A 26 6.99 -8.31 16.45
CA PHE A 26 5.70 -7.97 17.03
C PHE A 26 5.87 -7.03 18.23
N GLU A 27 5.14 -5.91 18.23
CA GLU A 27 5.12 -4.96 19.34
C GLU A 27 3.85 -5.09 20.17
N ARG A 28 2.70 -5.03 19.51
CA ARG A 28 1.39 -5.05 20.18
C ARG A 28 0.25 -5.26 19.20
N GLU A 29 -0.90 -5.50 19.80
CA GLU A 29 -2.20 -5.52 19.15
C GLU A 29 -3.00 -4.30 19.58
N ILE A 30 -3.71 -3.67 18.61
CA ILE A 30 -4.60 -2.55 18.87
C ILE A 30 -6.00 -2.97 18.45
N VAL A 31 -6.91 -2.99 19.40
CA VAL A 31 -8.33 -3.28 19.15
C VAL A 31 -9.11 -1.97 19.22
N PRO A 32 -9.76 -1.52 18.13
CA PRO A 32 -10.57 -0.32 18.15
C PRO A 32 -11.70 -0.42 19.19
N GLN A 33 -11.75 0.56 20.09
CA GLN A 33 -12.70 0.59 21.18
C GLN A 33 -14.01 1.26 20.75
N SER A 34 -15.15 0.76 21.29
CA SER A 34 -16.47 1.40 21.08
C SER A 34 -16.89 1.58 19.62
N VAL A 35 -16.46 0.70 18.74
CA VAL A 35 -16.95 0.66 17.35
C VAL A 35 -18.37 0.10 17.31
N ARG A 36 -19.10 0.45 16.25
CA ARG A 36 -20.45 -0.12 16.02
C ARG A 36 -20.39 -1.61 15.76
N GLU A 37 -21.43 -2.32 16.16
CA GLU A 37 -21.60 -3.73 15.82
C GLU A 37 -21.64 -3.93 14.29
N GLY A 38 -20.87 -4.88 13.80
CA GLY A 38 -20.81 -5.23 12.40
C GLY A 38 -20.05 -4.23 11.52
N VAL A 39 -19.18 -3.39 12.10
CA VAL A 39 -18.22 -2.55 11.35
C VAL A 39 -17.32 -3.41 10.46
N GLN A 40 -16.97 -2.88 9.29
CA GLN A 40 -16.11 -3.55 8.31
C GLN A 40 -15.05 -2.58 7.79
N PHE A 41 -13.90 -2.58 8.44
CA PHE A 41 -12.77 -1.77 7.97
C PHE A 41 -12.17 -2.36 6.69
N ASN A 42 -11.87 -1.50 5.72
CA ASN A 42 -11.33 -1.89 4.42
C ASN A 42 -10.00 -1.22 4.06
N ALA A 43 -9.63 -0.14 4.76
CA ALA A 43 -8.34 0.50 4.58
C ALA A 43 -7.79 1.05 5.90
N ILE A 44 -6.47 1.17 5.96
CA ILE A 44 -5.72 1.73 7.10
C ILE A 44 -4.63 2.65 6.61
N SER A 45 -4.46 3.78 7.28
CA SER A 45 -3.30 4.64 7.12
C SER A 45 -2.88 5.20 8.48
N VAL A 46 -1.58 5.46 8.65
CA VAL A 46 -1.00 5.99 9.90
C VAL A 46 -0.15 7.18 9.54
N ASN A 47 -0.37 8.32 10.23
CA ASN A 47 0.38 9.54 10.00
C ASN A 47 1.71 9.56 10.76
N GLU A 48 2.48 10.63 10.59
CA GLU A 48 3.78 10.83 11.27
C GLU A 48 3.67 11.04 12.78
N PHE A 49 2.46 11.30 13.30
CA PHE A 49 2.16 11.47 14.73
C PHE A 49 1.64 10.19 15.37
N ASP A 50 1.69 9.07 14.66
CA ASP A 50 1.15 7.77 15.06
C ASP A 50 -0.39 7.74 15.26
N ASP A 51 -1.13 8.73 14.75
CA ASP A 51 -2.60 8.62 14.67
C ASP A 51 -2.97 7.58 13.60
N ILE A 52 -3.90 6.71 13.93
CA ILE A 52 -4.38 5.64 13.06
C ILE A 52 -5.69 6.08 12.43
N TYR A 53 -5.81 5.93 11.11
CA TYR A 53 -7.03 6.20 10.38
C TYR A 53 -7.53 4.92 9.73
N LEU A 54 -8.79 4.59 10.00
CA LEU A 54 -9.45 3.42 9.45
C LEU A 54 -10.63 3.88 8.58
N LEU A 55 -10.73 3.33 7.39
CA LEU A 55 -11.87 3.51 6.52
C LEU A 55 -12.81 2.33 6.68
N GLU A 56 -14.08 2.63 6.77
CA GLU A 56 -15.14 1.68 7.02
C GLU A 56 -16.14 1.71 5.86
N SER A 57 -16.41 0.55 5.28
CA SER A 57 -17.18 0.44 4.03
C SER A 57 -18.69 0.24 4.24
N LYS A 58 -19.12 -0.36 5.34
CA LYS A 58 -20.54 -0.70 5.57
C LYS A 58 -21.40 0.51 5.91
N PHE A 59 -20.89 1.38 6.78
CA PHE A 59 -21.56 2.60 7.20
C PHE A 59 -21.01 3.84 6.51
N SER A 60 -19.98 3.65 5.66
CA SER A 60 -19.31 4.71 4.91
C SER A 60 -18.71 5.78 5.84
N GLU A 61 -17.88 5.36 6.79
CA GLU A 61 -17.28 6.24 7.80
C GLU A 61 -15.75 6.16 7.77
N VAL A 62 -15.11 7.23 8.19
CA VAL A 62 -13.67 7.28 8.48
C VAL A 62 -13.48 7.53 9.98
N TYR A 63 -12.59 6.78 10.60
CA TYR A 63 -12.27 6.82 12.03
C TYR A 63 -10.85 7.29 12.22
N ARG A 64 -10.62 8.12 13.26
CA ARG A 64 -9.30 8.43 13.78
C ARG A 64 -9.16 7.84 15.17
N LEU A 65 -8.09 7.07 15.38
CA LEU A 65 -7.81 6.41 16.66
C LEU A 65 -6.43 6.83 17.19
N ASP A 66 -6.28 6.74 18.50
CA ASP A 66 -4.96 6.77 19.14
C ASP A 66 -4.29 5.37 19.12
N GLN A 67 -3.08 5.29 19.65
CA GLN A 67 -2.28 4.07 19.73
C GLN A 67 -2.83 3.03 20.72
N ASN A 68 -3.85 3.36 21.51
CA ASN A 68 -4.54 2.45 22.43
C ASN A 68 -5.85 1.92 21.83
N GLY A 69 -6.21 2.37 20.61
CA GLY A 69 -7.46 2.01 19.93
C GLY A 69 -8.67 2.85 20.34
N ASN A 70 -8.47 3.93 21.12
CA ASN A 70 -9.58 4.84 21.44
C ASN A 70 -9.94 5.66 20.21
N ILE A 71 -11.23 5.74 19.91
CA ILE A 71 -11.75 6.61 18.85
C ILE A 71 -11.63 8.06 19.29
N LEU A 72 -10.77 8.82 18.62
CA LEU A 72 -10.60 10.24 18.83
C LEU A 72 -11.65 11.05 18.07
N ASN A 73 -11.91 10.67 16.82
CA ASN A 73 -12.90 11.30 15.93
C ASN A 73 -13.43 10.28 14.93
N ARG A 74 -14.60 10.56 14.39
CA ARG A 74 -15.14 9.91 13.20
C ARG A 74 -15.95 10.90 12.37
N ASN A 75 -15.99 10.68 11.07
CA ASN A 75 -16.80 11.45 10.12
C ASN A 75 -17.27 10.55 8.98
N GLY A 76 -18.21 11.01 8.16
CA GLY A 76 -18.74 10.25 7.04
C GLY A 76 -20.24 10.00 7.15
N GLY A 77 -20.63 8.78 6.81
CA GLY A 77 -22.00 8.33 6.64
C GLY A 77 -22.35 8.16 5.16
N PHE A 78 -23.29 7.29 4.86
CA PHE A 78 -23.74 7.05 3.50
C PHE A 78 -24.40 8.29 2.90
N GLY A 79 -24.00 8.68 1.70
CA GLY A 79 -24.65 9.75 0.96
C GLY A 79 -23.73 10.56 0.05
N TRP A 80 -24.25 11.69 -0.43
CA TRP A 80 -23.62 12.59 -1.41
C TRP A 80 -23.34 13.98 -0.82
N GLY A 81 -23.74 14.19 0.41
CA GLY A 81 -23.52 15.45 1.13
C GLY A 81 -22.04 15.71 1.41
N LEU A 82 -21.78 16.86 2.05
CA LEU A 82 -20.43 17.23 2.47
C LEU A 82 -19.93 16.23 3.53
N GLY A 83 -18.77 15.63 3.25
CA GLY A 83 -18.17 14.65 4.13
C GLY A 83 -18.86 13.28 4.19
N GLN A 84 -19.93 13.03 3.43
CA GLN A 84 -20.54 11.70 3.28
C GLN A 84 -19.84 10.91 2.19
N PHE A 85 -20.08 9.59 2.13
CA PHE A 85 -19.48 8.71 1.12
C PHE A 85 -20.49 7.73 0.53
N ASP A 86 -20.20 7.28 -0.71
CA ASP A 86 -20.82 6.11 -1.30
C ASP A 86 -19.69 5.17 -1.80
N CYS A 87 -19.54 4.06 -1.11
CA CYS A 87 -18.47 3.09 -1.37
C CYS A 87 -17.04 3.67 -1.21
N PRO A 88 -16.64 4.17 -0.02
CA PRO A 88 -15.28 4.63 0.21
C PRO A 88 -14.28 3.46 0.14
N ARG A 89 -13.19 3.61 -0.64
CA ARG A 89 -12.30 2.50 -1.03
C ARG A 89 -10.91 2.56 -0.43
N ASP A 90 -10.30 3.73 -0.39
CA ASP A 90 -8.92 3.89 0.08
C ASP A 90 -8.75 5.28 0.69
N LEU A 91 -7.70 5.44 1.49
CA LEU A 91 -7.33 6.72 2.09
C LEU A 91 -5.82 6.90 2.13
N CYS A 92 -5.38 8.13 1.95
CA CYS A 92 -3.96 8.49 2.12
C CYS A 92 -3.81 9.86 2.76
N PHE A 93 -2.56 10.21 3.10
CA PHE A 93 -2.20 11.56 3.52
C PHE A 93 -1.60 12.34 2.35
N SER A 94 -1.99 13.61 2.24
CA SER A 94 -1.33 14.62 1.41
C SER A 94 -0.97 15.81 2.30
N GLY A 95 0.32 15.91 2.66
CA GLY A 95 0.73 16.77 3.76
C GLY A 95 0.09 16.31 5.08
N LEU A 96 -0.62 17.21 5.75
CA LEU A 96 -1.34 16.92 7.00
C LEU A 96 -2.79 16.47 6.79
N ASP A 97 -3.29 16.52 5.55
CA ASP A 97 -4.67 16.25 5.25
C ASP A 97 -4.91 14.77 4.93
N VAL A 98 -6.09 14.29 5.31
CA VAL A 98 -6.59 12.96 4.99
C VAL A 98 -7.44 13.07 3.73
N ILE A 99 -7.08 12.29 2.72
CA ILE A 99 -7.81 12.21 1.45
C ILE A 99 -8.49 10.85 1.38
N VAL A 100 -9.79 10.83 1.12
CA VAL A 100 -10.60 9.61 0.97
C VAL A 100 -11.09 9.48 -0.46
N ALA A 101 -10.92 8.29 -1.04
CA ALA A 101 -11.48 7.91 -2.33
C ALA A 101 -12.93 7.49 -2.18
N ASP A 102 -13.85 8.31 -2.67
CA ASP A 102 -15.31 8.11 -2.65
C ASP A 102 -15.77 7.59 -4.02
N GLN A 103 -15.73 6.26 -4.17
CA GLN A 103 -15.75 5.59 -5.48
C GLN A 103 -17.01 5.89 -6.29
N ASN A 104 -18.20 5.62 -5.74
CA ASN A 104 -19.47 5.77 -6.48
C ASN A 104 -19.87 7.23 -6.66
N ASN A 105 -19.34 8.13 -5.85
CA ASN A 105 -19.52 9.57 -6.01
C ASN A 105 -18.51 10.22 -6.95
N HIS A 106 -17.56 9.46 -7.50
CA HIS A 106 -16.52 9.93 -8.44
C HIS A 106 -15.74 11.15 -7.91
N ARG A 107 -15.34 11.11 -6.64
CA ARG A 107 -14.70 12.26 -6.00
C ARG A 107 -13.66 11.85 -4.96
N LEU A 108 -12.83 12.80 -4.59
CA LEU A 108 -12.02 12.74 -3.38
C LEU A 108 -12.61 13.66 -2.34
N VAL A 109 -12.65 13.21 -1.09
CA VAL A 109 -13.05 14.03 0.04
C VAL A 109 -11.83 14.31 0.90
N ARG A 110 -11.61 15.57 1.23
CA ARG A 110 -10.45 16.05 1.98
C ARG A 110 -10.88 16.48 3.37
N TYR A 111 -10.17 16.01 4.37
CA TYR A 111 -10.32 16.34 5.78
C TYR A 111 -9.01 16.84 6.35
N ASP A 112 -9.09 17.63 7.42
CA ASP A 112 -7.93 17.89 8.27
C ASP A 112 -7.58 16.65 9.13
N ARG A 113 -6.50 16.77 9.91
CA ARG A 113 -6.05 15.70 10.80
C ARG A 113 -7.10 15.31 11.87
N GLN A 114 -8.00 16.20 12.25
CA GLN A 114 -9.09 15.95 13.20
C GLN A 114 -10.35 15.37 12.55
N LEU A 115 -10.30 15.07 11.24
CA LEU A 115 -11.45 14.67 10.43
C LEU A 115 -12.54 15.76 10.31
N ASN A 116 -12.18 17.04 10.41
CA ASN A 116 -13.07 18.10 9.97
C ASN A 116 -13.04 18.19 8.44
N TYR A 117 -14.21 18.28 7.83
CA TYR A 117 -14.33 18.41 6.38
C TYR A 117 -13.66 19.71 5.89
N ILE A 118 -12.83 19.61 4.85
CA ILE A 118 -12.17 20.76 4.20
C ILE A 118 -12.80 21.02 2.83
N ALA A 119 -12.77 20.02 1.95
CA ALA A 119 -13.16 20.19 0.56
C ALA A 119 -13.53 18.87 -0.11
N THR A 120 -14.18 18.97 -1.26
CA THR A 120 -14.41 17.86 -2.18
C THR A 120 -13.77 18.20 -3.52
N GLN A 121 -13.00 17.26 -4.07
CA GLN A 121 -12.46 17.32 -5.42
C GLN A 121 -13.29 16.39 -6.30
N ASP A 122 -14.11 16.96 -7.18
CA ASP A 122 -14.82 16.20 -8.20
C ASP A 122 -13.84 15.65 -9.23
N LEU A 123 -13.96 14.36 -9.55
CA LEU A 123 -13.12 13.67 -10.51
C LEU A 123 -13.84 13.44 -11.85
N ARG A 124 -15.07 13.91 -11.98
CA ARG A 124 -15.79 13.89 -13.26
C ARG A 124 -15.14 14.92 -14.18
N SER A 125 -14.40 14.45 -15.16
CA SER A 125 -13.83 15.34 -16.15
C SER A 125 -14.89 15.79 -17.16
N ASP A 126 -14.70 16.97 -17.71
CA ASP A 126 -15.66 17.76 -18.51
C ASP A 126 -16.29 17.07 -19.72
N SER A 127 -16.03 15.83 -19.99
CA SER A 127 -16.72 15.29 -21.16
C SER A 127 -16.75 13.79 -21.39
N ARG A 128 -15.86 12.96 -20.85
CA ARG A 128 -15.86 11.56 -21.35
C ARG A 128 -15.24 10.50 -20.42
N ARG A 129 -14.65 10.84 -19.28
CA ARG A 129 -14.02 9.84 -18.40
C ARG A 129 -14.58 9.95 -17.00
N LEU A 130 -15.35 8.96 -16.61
CA LEU A 130 -15.71 8.78 -15.22
C LEU A 130 -14.58 8.05 -14.51
N ILE A 131 -14.14 8.57 -13.36
CA ILE A 131 -13.17 7.92 -12.52
C ILE A 131 -13.90 7.26 -11.38
N TYR A 132 -13.68 5.97 -11.22
CA TYR A 132 -14.09 5.22 -10.04
C TYR A 132 -12.86 5.04 -9.13
N PRO A 133 -12.56 5.99 -8.23
CA PRO A 133 -11.32 5.97 -7.47
C PRO A 133 -11.30 4.74 -6.55
N MET A 134 -10.41 3.81 -6.86
CA MET A 134 -10.29 2.53 -6.14
C MET A 134 -9.13 2.53 -5.16
N SER A 135 -8.01 3.12 -5.54
CA SER A 135 -6.84 3.26 -4.68
C SER A 135 -6.15 4.59 -4.93
N LEU A 136 -5.56 5.18 -3.90
CA LEU A 136 -4.89 6.47 -4.01
C LEU A 136 -3.63 6.54 -3.17
N THR A 137 -2.71 7.39 -3.60
CA THR A 137 -1.48 7.69 -2.88
C THR A 137 -1.03 9.11 -3.18
N ALA A 138 -0.27 9.72 -2.29
CA ALA A 138 0.32 11.04 -2.50
C ALA A 138 1.84 10.99 -2.50
N SER A 139 2.46 11.82 -3.34
CA SER A 139 3.90 12.06 -3.32
C SER A 139 4.28 13.04 -2.20
N GLN A 140 5.58 13.15 -1.91
CA GLN A 140 6.10 14.10 -0.93
C GLN A 140 5.87 15.58 -1.30
N ILE A 141 5.53 15.85 -2.55
CA ILE A 141 5.21 17.19 -3.04
C ILE A 141 3.70 17.37 -3.31
N ASN A 142 2.87 16.60 -2.61
CA ASN A 142 1.41 16.67 -2.65
C ASN A 142 0.78 16.41 -4.04
N GLU A 143 1.46 15.67 -4.93
CA GLU A 143 0.80 15.11 -6.10
C GLU A 143 -0.03 13.90 -5.69
N LEU A 144 -1.28 13.86 -6.12
CA LEU A 144 -2.17 12.72 -5.89
C LEU A 144 -2.16 11.80 -7.12
N PHE A 145 -2.06 10.50 -6.88
CA PHE A 145 -2.20 9.46 -7.89
C PHE A 145 -3.41 8.62 -7.54
N ILE A 146 -4.35 8.55 -8.45
CA ILE A 146 -5.65 7.90 -8.27
C ILE A 146 -5.78 6.79 -9.31
N LEU A 147 -5.95 5.56 -8.86
CA LEU A 147 -6.23 4.42 -9.71
C LEU A 147 -7.72 4.31 -9.93
N SER A 148 -8.14 4.30 -11.20
CA SER A 148 -9.52 4.03 -11.58
C SER A 148 -9.76 2.52 -11.68
N GLY A 149 -10.79 2.03 -10.98
CA GLY A 149 -11.10 0.60 -10.96
C GLY A 149 -11.63 0.06 -12.28
N GLU A 150 -12.34 0.89 -13.06
CA GLU A 150 -12.97 0.43 -14.31
C GLU A 150 -12.07 0.57 -15.53
N THR A 151 -11.38 1.71 -15.64
CA THR A 151 -10.55 1.98 -16.83
C THR A 151 -9.13 1.44 -16.70
N ALA A 152 -8.72 1.00 -15.50
CA ALA A 152 -7.35 0.62 -15.19
C ALA A 152 -6.33 1.70 -15.55
N GLU A 153 -6.74 2.96 -15.47
CA GLU A 153 -5.90 4.13 -15.69
C GLU A 153 -5.55 4.80 -14.36
N ILE A 154 -4.48 5.55 -14.37
CA ILE A 154 -4.04 6.36 -13.25
C ILE A 154 -4.18 7.83 -13.62
N LEU A 155 -4.94 8.56 -12.80
CA LEU A 155 -4.97 10.01 -12.83
C LEU A 155 -3.90 10.54 -11.86
N ARG A 156 -2.96 11.34 -12.37
CA ARG A 156 -2.11 12.20 -11.58
C ARG A 156 -2.74 13.59 -11.49
N LEU A 157 -2.98 14.04 -10.27
CA LEU A 157 -3.47 15.38 -9.96
C LEU A 157 -2.40 16.16 -9.20
N TYR A 158 -2.07 17.35 -9.70
CA TYR A 158 -1.29 18.31 -8.95
C TYR A 158 -2.14 19.56 -8.71
N VAL A 159 -2.87 19.56 -7.61
CA VAL A 159 -3.89 20.56 -7.30
C VAL A 159 -3.32 21.99 -7.29
N GLU A 160 -2.14 22.18 -6.70
CA GLU A 160 -1.49 23.50 -6.59
C GLU A 160 -1.16 24.13 -7.95
N LYS A 161 -0.90 23.29 -8.98
CA LYS A 161 -0.58 23.72 -10.34
C LYS A 161 -1.73 23.59 -11.31
N ASN A 162 -2.87 23.05 -10.86
CA ASN A 162 -3.99 22.69 -11.73
C ASN A 162 -3.57 21.80 -12.91
N GLU A 163 -2.63 20.86 -12.67
CA GLU A 163 -2.15 19.91 -13.65
C GLU A 163 -2.82 18.56 -13.47
N GLN A 164 -3.25 17.97 -14.59
CA GLN A 164 -3.82 16.63 -14.66
C GLN A 164 -3.15 15.85 -15.79
N THR A 165 -2.74 14.62 -15.51
CA THR A 165 -2.20 13.69 -16.52
C THR A 165 -2.71 12.29 -16.29
N TRP A 166 -2.90 11.55 -17.39
CA TRP A 166 -3.41 10.19 -17.40
C TRP A 166 -2.38 9.25 -17.97
N PHE A 167 -2.28 8.05 -17.40
CA PHE A 167 -1.40 6.99 -17.89
C PHE A 167 -1.85 5.62 -17.40
N GLY A 168 -1.24 4.54 -17.92
CA GLY A 168 -1.45 3.17 -17.47
C GLY A 168 -2.55 2.42 -18.20
N GLY A 169 -3.27 2.96 -19.12
CA GLY A 169 -4.33 2.30 -19.87
C GLY A 169 -3.85 1.22 -20.85
N ILE A 170 -4.77 0.68 -21.63
CA ILE A 170 -4.52 -0.41 -22.59
C ILE A 170 -3.45 -0.05 -23.66
N GLU A 171 -3.29 1.22 -23.97
CA GLU A 171 -2.29 1.75 -24.91
C GLU A 171 -0.85 1.59 -24.43
N TYR A 172 -0.63 1.24 -23.16
CA TYR A 172 0.72 1.01 -22.61
C TYR A 172 1.29 -0.37 -22.96
N GLY A 173 0.59 -1.17 -23.76
CA GLY A 173 1.09 -2.44 -24.28
C GLY A 173 1.46 -3.41 -23.16
N VAL A 174 2.72 -3.84 -23.09
CA VAL A 174 3.20 -4.79 -22.06
C VAL A 174 3.15 -4.22 -20.63
N TYR A 175 3.01 -2.91 -20.48
CA TYR A 175 2.87 -2.22 -19.21
C TYR A 175 1.42 -1.80 -18.93
N ALA A 176 0.47 -2.20 -19.77
CA ALA A 176 -0.94 -2.00 -19.53
C ALA A 176 -1.34 -2.64 -18.19
N LEU A 177 -2.18 -1.94 -17.44
CA LEU A 177 -2.66 -2.45 -16.17
C LEU A 177 -3.79 -3.46 -16.41
N VAL A 178 -3.62 -4.66 -15.86
CA VAL A 178 -4.59 -5.75 -15.97
C VAL A 178 -5.10 -6.10 -14.58
N HIS A 179 -6.39 -5.85 -14.31
CA HIS A 179 -6.99 -6.02 -12.99
C HIS A 179 -6.15 -5.41 -11.84
N PRO A 180 -5.81 -4.12 -11.92
CA PRO A 180 -5.04 -3.47 -10.86
C PRO A 180 -5.88 -3.37 -9.59
N VAL A 181 -5.25 -3.55 -8.43
CA VAL A 181 -5.96 -3.58 -7.14
C VAL A 181 -5.48 -2.52 -6.16
N SER A 182 -4.24 -2.07 -6.27
CA SER A 182 -3.67 -1.06 -5.36
C SER A 182 -2.49 -0.35 -5.99
N LEU A 183 -2.24 0.90 -5.60
CA LEU A 183 -1.04 1.64 -6.00
C LEU A 183 -0.40 2.31 -4.79
N ARG A 184 0.93 2.43 -4.82
CA ARG A 184 1.70 3.18 -3.81
C ARG A 184 2.89 3.86 -4.47
N ILE A 185 3.21 5.06 -4.00
CA ILE A 185 4.41 5.79 -4.41
C ILE A 185 5.44 5.76 -3.30
N ASN A 186 6.71 5.54 -3.64
CA ASN A 186 7.79 5.62 -2.67
C ASN A 186 8.42 7.03 -2.63
N ARG A 187 9.31 7.27 -1.68
CA ARG A 187 10.00 8.57 -1.53
C ARG A 187 10.89 8.95 -2.71
N LYS A 188 11.24 8.01 -3.60
CA LYS A 188 11.99 8.28 -4.83
C LYS A 188 11.09 8.67 -6.01
N GLY A 189 9.77 8.73 -5.81
CA GLY A 189 8.81 9.02 -6.85
C GLY A 189 8.52 7.85 -7.78
N ILE A 190 8.87 6.62 -7.38
CA ILE A 190 8.48 5.41 -8.12
C ILE A 190 7.09 5.00 -7.68
N LEU A 191 6.15 5.06 -8.59
CA LEU A 191 4.80 4.58 -8.43
C LEU A 191 4.76 3.09 -8.78
N THR A 192 4.25 2.28 -7.88
CA THR A 192 4.08 0.85 -8.08
C THR A 192 2.60 0.51 -8.02
N VAL A 193 2.12 -0.18 -9.03
CA VAL A 193 0.76 -0.72 -9.11
C VAL A 193 0.82 -2.22 -8.92
N LEU A 194 0.02 -2.72 -8.00
CA LEU A 194 -0.20 -4.13 -7.77
C LEU A 194 -1.37 -4.61 -8.62
N GLN A 195 -1.19 -5.71 -9.32
CA GLN A 195 -2.25 -6.42 -10.04
C GLN A 195 -2.75 -7.61 -9.20
N ASP A 196 -3.93 -8.10 -9.49
CA ASP A 196 -4.57 -9.18 -8.70
C ASP A 196 -3.81 -10.50 -8.75
N ASP A 197 -3.01 -10.74 -9.80
CA ASP A 197 -2.12 -11.89 -9.94
C ASP A 197 -0.81 -11.77 -9.14
N GLY A 198 -0.61 -10.66 -8.43
CA GLY A 198 0.58 -10.34 -7.65
C GLY A 198 1.70 -9.69 -8.45
N SER A 199 1.56 -9.52 -9.76
CA SER A 199 2.54 -8.78 -10.55
C SER A 199 2.52 -7.29 -10.23
N LEU A 200 3.67 -6.63 -10.44
CA LEU A 200 3.84 -5.21 -10.16
C LEU A 200 4.21 -4.49 -11.45
N VAL A 201 3.52 -3.40 -11.75
CA VAL A 201 3.90 -2.47 -12.82
C VAL A 201 4.41 -1.20 -12.18
N GLN A 202 5.58 -0.74 -12.61
CA GLN A 202 6.21 0.46 -12.08
C GLN A 202 6.26 1.58 -13.11
N PHE A 203 5.99 2.79 -12.63
CA PHE A 203 6.06 4.03 -13.39
C PHE A 203 6.89 5.05 -12.63
N ASP A 204 7.46 6.01 -13.35
CA ASP A 204 7.88 7.24 -12.71
C ASP A 204 6.66 8.13 -12.39
N ARG A 205 6.89 9.24 -11.72
CA ARG A 205 5.80 10.18 -11.36
C ARG A 205 5.13 10.87 -12.56
N PHE A 206 5.71 10.77 -13.75
CA PHE A 206 5.16 11.33 -14.99
C PHE A 206 4.41 10.31 -15.83
N GLY A 207 4.35 9.05 -15.38
CA GLY A 207 3.68 7.96 -16.07
C GLY A 207 4.57 7.21 -17.07
N THR A 208 5.90 7.44 -17.06
CA THR A 208 6.82 6.66 -17.90
C THR A 208 6.98 5.26 -17.30
N PRO A 209 6.73 4.18 -18.05
CA PRO A 209 6.92 2.83 -17.55
C PRO A 209 8.37 2.55 -17.19
N LEU A 210 8.63 2.02 -16.00
CA LEU A 210 9.95 1.61 -15.53
C LEU A 210 10.15 0.10 -15.59
N GLY A 211 9.07 -0.68 -15.55
CA GLY A 211 9.14 -2.12 -15.65
C GLY A 211 7.88 -2.85 -15.22
N LEU A 212 7.76 -4.07 -15.70
CA LEU A 212 6.83 -5.09 -15.24
C LEU A 212 7.62 -6.14 -14.46
N ILE A 213 7.17 -6.43 -13.25
CA ILE A 213 7.77 -7.40 -12.34
C ILE A 213 6.75 -8.52 -12.16
N PRO A 214 6.93 -9.66 -12.83
CA PRO A 214 6.03 -10.78 -12.66
C PRO A 214 6.11 -11.33 -11.24
N PHE A 215 4.99 -11.77 -10.72
CA PHE A 215 4.99 -12.52 -9.47
C PHE A 215 5.63 -13.88 -9.72
N HIS A 216 6.67 -14.18 -9.00
CA HIS A 216 7.35 -15.47 -9.10
C HIS A 216 7.47 -16.12 -7.73
N ASN A 217 6.72 -17.20 -7.54
CA ASN A 217 6.87 -18.03 -6.35
C ASN A 217 6.87 -19.50 -6.74
N SER A 218 7.96 -20.19 -6.47
CA SER A 218 8.15 -21.61 -6.79
C SER A 218 7.15 -22.55 -6.07
N LYS A 219 6.45 -22.06 -5.06
CA LYS A 219 5.54 -22.88 -4.22
C LYS A 219 4.05 -22.61 -4.49
N ILE A 220 3.69 -21.54 -5.19
CA ILE A 220 2.30 -21.11 -5.36
C ILE A 220 2.06 -20.75 -6.82
N ASN A 221 1.17 -21.51 -7.47
CA ASN A 221 0.82 -21.32 -8.88
C ASN A 221 -0.20 -20.19 -9.12
N LYS A 222 -0.85 -19.66 -8.08
CA LYS A 222 -1.82 -18.56 -8.19
C LYS A 222 -1.71 -17.66 -6.97
N CYS A 223 -1.40 -16.39 -7.17
CA CYS A 223 -1.54 -15.32 -6.20
C CYS A 223 -2.90 -14.64 -6.44
N LYS A 224 -3.56 -14.22 -5.40
CA LYS A 224 -4.66 -13.26 -5.47
C LYS A 224 -4.38 -12.14 -4.50
N ALA A 225 -3.63 -11.18 -4.97
CA ALA A 225 -3.20 -10.04 -4.18
C ALA A 225 -4.30 -8.97 -4.09
N TYR A 226 -4.36 -8.23 -2.99
CA TYR A 226 -5.35 -7.18 -2.80
C TYR A 226 -4.88 -5.97 -1.98
N GLY A 227 -3.69 -5.99 -1.42
CA GLY A 227 -3.15 -4.86 -0.67
C GLY A 227 -1.65 -4.68 -0.90
N LEU A 228 -1.20 -3.44 -0.99
CA LEU A 228 0.19 -3.05 -1.20
C LEU A 228 0.59 -1.98 -0.21
N THR A 229 1.78 -2.09 0.36
CA THR A 229 2.44 -0.99 1.07
C THR A 229 3.91 -0.88 0.69
N ALA A 230 4.40 0.35 0.64
CA ALA A 230 5.82 0.62 0.45
C ALA A 230 6.50 0.74 1.82
N VAL A 231 7.54 -0.06 2.04
CA VAL A 231 8.37 -0.02 3.24
C VAL A 231 9.67 0.68 2.90
N ASN A 232 9.81 1.91 3.33
CA ASN A 232 10.92 2.78 2.95
C ASN A 232 11.04 2.91 1.40
N ASN A 233 12.27 2.90 0.87
CA ASN A 233 12.52 2.98 -0.58
C ASN A 233 12.88 1.64 -1.21
N ASP A 234 13.04 0.62 -0.41
CA ASP A 234 13.71 -0.61 -0.84
C ASP A 234 12.80 -1.84 -0.82
N TRP A 235 11.63 -1.76 -0.16
CA TRP A 235 10.75 -2.89 0.02
C TRP A 235 9.30 -2.56 -0.33
N LEU A 236 8.62 -3.53 -0.90
CA LEU A 236 7.19 -3.53 -1.10
C LEU A 236 6.62 -4.77 -0.41
N ILE A 237 5.58 -4.59 0.38
CA ILE A 237 4.83 -5.69 1.00
C ILE A 237 3.46 -5.75 0.35
N LEU A 238 3.09 -6.93 -0.11
CA LEU A 238 1.75 -7.22 -0.60
C LEU A 238 1.06 -8.25 0.29
N ILE A 239 -0.25 -8.18 0.31
CA ILE A 239 -1.13 -9.13 1.00
C ILE A 239 -1.78 -10.02 -0.05
N ASP A 240 -1.71 -11.35 0.18
CA ASP A 240 -2.36 -12.38 -0.62
C ASP A 240 -3.57 -12.95 0.14
N GLN A 241 -4.54 -13.55 -0.56
CA GLN A 241 -5.76 -14.17 0.00
C GLN A 241 -5.50 -15.29 1.03
N THR A 242 -4.43 -16.05 0.86
CA THR A 242 -3.88 -16.84 1.96
C THR A 242 -3.19 -15.87 2.88
N PRO A 243 -3.31 -15.94 4.23
CA PRO A 243 -2.79 -14.91 5.11
C PRO A 243 -1.27 -14.86 5.09
N PHE A 244 -0.71 -14.64 3.90
CA PHE A 244 0.70 -14.53 3.65
C PHE A 244 1.05 -13.13 3.21
N LEU A 245 2.05 -12.58 3.87
CA LEU A 245 2.73 -11.39 3.42
C LEU A 245 3.80 -11.81 2.42
N ARG A 246 3.81 -11.12 1.27
CA ARG A 246 4.87 -11.23 0.30
C ARG A 246 5.68 -9.96 0.30
N MET A 247 6.93 -10.09 0.06
CA MET A 247 7.84 -8.95 0.06
C MET A 247 8.67 -8.95 -1.22
N PHE A 248 8.75 -7.79 -1.85
CA PHE A 248 9.59 -7.58 -3.00
C PHE A 248 10.72 -6.59 -2.64
N TYR A 249 11.96 -7.01 -2.84
CA TYR A 249 13.11 -6.15 -2.67
C TYR A 249 13.49 -5.47 -3.98
N THR A 250 13.33 -4.14 -4.03
CA THR A 250 13.41 -3.38 -5.26
C THR A 250 14.82 -3.32 -5.87
N LYS A 251 15.87 -3.34 -5.04
CA LYS A 251 17.27 -3.27 -5.51
C LYS A 251 17.71 -4.55 -6.21
N SER A 252 17.48 -5.71 -5.60
CA SER A 252 17.88 -7.01 -6.15
C SER A 252 16.81 -7.63 -7.04
N LYS A 253 15.59 -7.06 -7.09
CA LYS A 253 14.42 -7.59 -7.80
C LYS A 253 14.05 -9.01 -7.39
N ILE A 254 14.16 -9.31 -6.10
CA ILE A 254 13.88 -10.64 -5.53
C ILE A 254 12.59 -10.61 -4.74
N TRP A 255 11.76 -11.63 -4.97
CA TRP A 255 10.60 -11.93 -4.12
C TRP A 255 11.01 -12.76 -2.91
N GLY A 256 10.37 -12.51 -1.79
CA GLY A 256 10.57 -13.24 -0.54
C GLY A 256 9.37 -13.14 0.39
N GLU A 257 9.57 -13.59 1.60
CA GLU A 257 8.60 -13.47 2.68
C GLU A 257 9.26 -12.67 3.82
N PRO A 258 8.56 -11.70 4.43
CA PRO A 258 9.07 -11.04 5.62
C PRO A 258 9.15 -12.06 6.76
N THR A 259 10.15 -11.93 7.61
CA THR A 259 10.22 -12.71 8.84
C THR A 259 9.49 -11.94 9.92
N LEU A 260 8.42 -12.52 10.47
CA LEU A 260 7.73 -12.02 11.65
C LEU A 260 8.28 -12.76 12.87
N THR A 261 8.78 -12.02 13.86
CA THR A 261 9.28 -12.57 15.11
C THR A 261 8.33 -12.25 16.26
N ASP A 262 8.34 -13.09 17.27
CA ASP A 262 7.47 -13.00 18.47
C ASP A 262 5.97 -13.06 18.14
N PHE A 263 5.62 -13.68 17.00
CA PHE A 263 4.24 -13.80 16.53
C PHE A 263 4.05 -15.10 15.74
N ASP A 264 3.06 -15.88 16.11
CA ASP A 264 2.83 -17.23 15.56
C ASP A 264 1.49 -17.40 14.83
N ARG A 265 0.62 -16.38 14.85
CA ARG A 265 -0.73 -16.50 14.33
C ARG A 265 -1.15 -15.31 13.45
N LEU A 266 -1.15 -15.49 12.14
CA LEU A 266 -1.75 -14.54 11.22
C LEU A 266 -3.22 -14.88 10.99
N GLU A 267 -4.09 -13.92 11.29
CA GLU A 267 -5.47 -13.91 10.84
C GLU A 267 -5.57 -13.37 9.41
N PRO A 268 -6.70 -13.58 8.71
CA PRO A 268 -6.89 -12.98 7.40
C PRO A 268 -6.69 -11.45 7.45
N LEU A 269 -5.81 -10.96 6.61
CA LEU A 269 -5.45 -9.55 6.53
C LEU A 269 -6.38 -8.84 5.54
N ILE A 270 -6.70 -7.58 5.80
CA ILE A 270 -7.53 -6.73 4.95
C ILE A 270 -6.69 -5.63 4.29
N ALA A 271 -5.87 -4.95 5.08
CA ALA A 271 -5.08 -3.83 4.60
C ALA A 271 -3.77 -3.72 5.37
N THR A 272 -2.83 -2.97 4.81
CA THR A 272 -1.52 -2.74 5.43
C THR A 272 -1.04 -1.32 5.17
N THR A 273 -0.29 -0.79 6.12
CA THR A 273 0.43 0.46 5.96
C THR A 273 1.75 0.42 6.71
N PHE A 274 2.69 1.27 6.32
CA PHE A 274 3.99 1.41 6.98
C PHE A 274 4.23 2.87 7.31
N SER A 275 4.47 3.15 8.57
CA SER A 275 4.76 4.49 9.09
C SER A 275 5.72 4.38 10.28
N ASN A 276 6.58 5.39 10.48
CA ASN A 276 7.46 5.49 11.65
C ASN A 276 8.22 4.20 11.98
N ASN A 277 8.75 3.53 10.95
CA ASN A 277 9.47 2.25 11.06
C ASN A 277 8.62 1.09 11.62
N ARG A 278 7.30 1.20 11.52
CA ARG A 278 6.33 0.17 11.94
C ARG A 278 5.46 -0.27 10.78
N LEU A 279 5.24 -1.57 10.71
CA LEU A 279 4.27 -2.21 9.84
C LEU A 279 2.97 -2.41 10.62
N TYR A 280 1.88 -1.90 10.09
CA TYR A 280 0.54 -2.07 10.63
C TYR A 280 -0.26 -2.97 9.70
N LEU A 281 -0.82 -4.04 10.25
CA LEU A 281 -1.63 -5.02 9.55
C LEU A 281 -3.04 -5.00 10.10
N LEU A 282 -4.01 -4.63 9.28
CA LEU A 282 -5.43 -4.69 9.64
C LEU A 282 -5.97 -6.09 9.34
N THR A 283 -6.56 -6.74 10.33
CA THR A 283 -7.15 -8.08 10.21
C THR A 283 -8.65 -8.02 9.91
N SER A 284 -9.21 -9.12 9.45
CA SER A 284 -10.65 -9.27 9.22
C SER A 284 -11.49 -9.16 10.51
N ASN A 285 -10.88 -9.36 11.67
CA ASN A 285 -11.52 -9.20 12.98
C ASN A 285 -11.45 -7.77 13.52
N CYS A 286 -11.14 -6.79 12.65
CA CYS A 286 -11.00 -5.38 13.01
C CYS A 286 -9.86 -5.09 14.00
N THR A 287 -8.88 -5.95 14.10
CA THR A 287 -7.70 -5.79 14.94
C THR A 287 -6.53 -5.27 14.11
N ILE A 288 -5.69 -4.45 14.70
CA ILE A 288 -4.47 -3.93 14.07
C ILE A 288 -3.27 -4.56 14.76
N LEU A 289 -2.51 -5.34 14.03
CA LEU A 289 -1.23 -5.89 14.48
C LEU A 289 -0.11 -4.92 14.14
N VAL A 290 0.73 -4.60 15.11
CA VAL A 290 1.83 -3.64 14.97
C VAL A 290 3.17 -4.35 15.13
N PHE A 291 4.03 -4.17 14.15
CA PHE A 291 5.38 -4.74 14.12
C PHE A 291 6.42 -3.65 13.90
N SER A 292 7.49 -3.64 14.68
CA SER A 292 8.66 -2.80 14.40
C SER A 292 9.59 -3.46 13.39
N MET A 293 10.10 -2.67 12.47
CA MET A 293 11.13 -3.13 11.54
C MET A 293 12.48 -3.22 12.25
N GLU A 294 13.03 -4.43 12.34
CA GLU A 294 14.39 -4.62 12.83
C GLU A 294 15.39 -4.23 11.76
N THR A 295 16.20 -3.22 12.05
CA THR A 295 17.38 -2.93 11.24
C THR A 295 18.41 -4.03 11.49
N SER A 296 18.70 -4.84 10.49
CA SER A 296 19.83 -5.75 10.57
C SER A 296 21.09 -4.91 10.81
N GLN A 297 21.53 -4.82 12.06
CA GLN A 297 22.89 -4.39 12.33
C GLN A 297 23.79 -5.48 11.73
N SER A 298 24.48 -5.15 10.65
CA SER A 298 25.66 -5.90 10.25
C SER A 298 26.58 -5.89 11.46
N LYS A 299 26.64 -7.03 12.20
CA LYS A 299 27.72 -7.21 13.15
C LYS A 299 29.03 -7.09 12.36
N PRO A 300 29.98 -6.33 12.90
CA PRO A 300 31.27 -6.11 12.26
C PRO A 300 32.05 -7.40 12.07
#